data_0d3ef41fcdc2b38d34dd7d78615217f7
#
_entry.id   0d3ef41fcdc2b38d34dd7d78615217f7
#
_cell.length_a   1.000
_cell.length_b   1.000
_cell.length_c   1.000
_cell.angle_alpha   90.00
_cell.angle_beta   90.00
_cell.angle_gamma   90.00
#
_symmetry.space_group_name_H-M   'P 1'
#
loop_
_entity.id
_entity.type
_entity.pdbx_description
1 polymer ?
#
loop_
_entity_poly.entity_id
_entity_poly.type
_entity_poly.pdbx_seq_one_letter_code
_entity_poly.pdbx_strand_id
1 'polypeptide(L)'
;GGAGDVGRGGGRVTPLVVAAAVISMVAGEVSMPFGFKGPNLSVVTACTTGLHCIGEAGRLIEYGDADVVVAGGTEATVSPLGVGGFAAMRALSTRNDDPKNASRPWDKDRDGFVLGEGAGVMVLEEYEHAKARGAKIYAELIGFGMSADAGHMTAPSMDGPRRAMIG
;
A
#
# COMPACT_ATOMS: atom_id res chain seq x y z
N GLY A 1 16.73 3.85 5.73
CA GLY A 1 17.89 3.92 6.60
C GLY A 1 18.97 2.88 6.38
N GLY A 2 18.91 1.94 5.43
CA GLY A 2 19.87 0.86 5.33
C GLY A 2 21.03 1.02 4.32
N ALA A 3 20.95 1.97 3.40
CA ALA A 3 21.93 2.06 2.31
C ALA A 3 23.28 2.71 2.68
N GLY A 4 23.38 3.40 3.81
CA GLY A 4 24.62 4.06 4.25
C GLY A 4 25.60 3.19 5.02
N ASP A 5 25.22 1.97 5.40
CA ASP A 5 25.99 1.17 6.37
C ASP A 5 26.63 -0.09 5.79
N VAL A 6 26.36 -0.41 4.52
CA VAL A 6 26.91 -1.62 3.87
C VAL A 6 28.46 -1.61 3.78
N GLY A 7 29.08 -0.44 3.85
CA GLY A 7 30.54 -0.29 3.82
C GLY A 7 31.25 -0.39 5.18
N ARG A 8 30.51 -0.51 6.30
CA ARG A 8 31.10 -0.42 7.66
C ARG A 8 31.02 -1.70 8.49
N GLY A 9 30.57 -2.80 7.90
CA GLY A 9 30.45 -4.12 8.55
C GLY A 9 29.23 -4.27 9.44
N GLY A 10 28.70 -5.50 9.54
CA GLY A 10 27.44 -5.85 10.23
C GLY A 10 27.38 -5.51 11.72
N GLY A 11 28.49 -5.18 12.37
CA GLY A 11 28.53 -4.86 13.79
C GLY A 11 27.93 -3.50 14.18
N ARG A 12 27.48 -2.69 13.21
CA ARG A 12 26.82 -1.39 13.45
C ARG A 12 25.33 -1.38 13.09
N VAL A 13 24.80 -2.51 12.63
CA VAL A 13 23.38 -2.66 12.32
C VAL A 13 22.62 -2.97 13.61
N THR A 14 21.66 -2.13 13.97
CA THR A 14 20.80 -2.41 15.12
C THR A 14 19.88 -3.60 14.82
N PRO A 15 19.61 -4.50 15.81
CA PRO A 15 18.62 -5.57 15.65
C PRO A 15 17.23 -5.07 15.21
N LEU A 16 16.89 -3.82 15.51
CA LEU A 16 15.63 -3.19 15.10
C LEU A 16 15.48 -3.05 13.58
N VAL A 17 16.56 -3.17 12.81
CA VAL A 17 16.49 -3.14 11.35
C VAL A 17 15.65 -4.29 10.80
N VAL A 18 15.66 -5.43 11.45
CA VAL A 18 14.83 -6.59 11.04
C VAL A 18 13.34 -6.23 11.22
N ALA A 19 12.97 -5.73 12.39
CA ALA A 19 11.59 -5.29 12.66
C ALA A 19 11.14 -4.16 11.71
N ALA A 20 12.05 -3.23 11.36
CA ALA A 20 11.75 -2.14 10.45
C ALA A 20 11.69 -2.57 8.96
N ALA A 21 12.24 -3.73 8.60
CA ALA A 21 12.30 -4.22 7.23
C ALA A 21 11.25 -5.29 6.91
N VAL A 22 10.72 -5.96 7.93
CA VAL A 22 9.70 -7.02 7.74
C VAL A 22 8.36 -6.39 7.42
N ILE A 23 7.79 -6.75 6.27
CA ILE A 23 6.55 -6.15 5.73
C ILE A 23 5.36 -6.30 6.70
N SER A 24 5.26 -7.44 7.38
CA SER A 24 4.18 -7.69 8.36
C SER A 24 4.25 -6.80 9.62
N MET A 25 5.37 -6.12 9.84
CA MET A 25 5.52 -5.26 11.01
C MET A 25 4.65 -4.01 10.95
N VAL A 26 4.25 -3.54 9.77
CA VAL A 26 3.29 -2.42 9.66
C VAL A 26 1.99 -2.78 10.37
N ALA A 27 1.41 -3.94 10.05
CA ALA A 27 0.20 -4.43 10.73
C ALA A 27 0.49 -4.85 12.19
N GLY A 28 1.67 -5.42 12.46
CA GLY A 28 2.13 -5.78 13.80
C GLY A 28 2.20 -4.58 14.75
N GLU A 29 2.85 -3.51 14.33
CA GLU A 29 3.00 -2.27 15.12
C GLU A 29 1.64 -1.60 15.39
N VAL A 30 0.68 -1.70 14.51
CA VAL A 30 -0.67 -1.22 14.73
C VAL A 30 -1.43 -2.13 15.70
N SER A 31 -1.29 -3.45 15.60
CA SER A 31 -2.04 -4.39 16.42
C SER A 31 -1.64 -4.38 17.90
N MET A 32 -0.35 -4.18 18.18
CA MET A 32 0.18 -4.24 19.57
C MET A 32 -0.41 -3.18 20.51
N PRO A 33 -0.41 -1.88 20.18
CA PRO A 33 -0.94 -0.85 21.08
C PRO A 33 -2.43 -0.98 21.35
N PHE A 34 -3.19 -1.51 20.40
CA PHE A 34 -4.63 -1.66 20.50
C PHE A 34 -5.07 -3.04 20.99
N GLY A 35 -4.14 -3.98 21.12
CA GLY A 35 -4.44 -5.36 21.54
C GLY A 35 -5.29 -6.12 20.53
N PHE A 36 -5.16 -5.87 19.24
CA PHE A 36 -5.89 -6.59 18.19
C PHE A 36 -5.35 -8.01 18.04
N LYS A 37 -6.22 -9.02 18.15
CA LYS A 37 -5.86 -10.44 18.20
C LYS A 37 -6.45 -11.25 17.04
N GLY A 38 -7.17 -10.61 16.14
CA GLY A 38 -7.71 -11.23 14.93
C GLY A 38 -6.62 -11.49 13.88
N PRO A 39 -7.02 -11.89 12.64
CA PRO A 39 -6.09 -12.08 11.54
C PRO A 39 -5.19 -10.86 11.33
N ASN A 40 -3.88 -11.08 11.20
CA ASN A 40 -2.88 -10.05 10.97
C ASN A 40 -2.09 -10.43 9.72
N LEU A 41 -2.34 -9.73 8.62
CA LEU A 41 -1.86 -10.08 7.29
C LEU A 41 -1.15 -8.90 6.63
N SER A 42 -0.27 -9.20 5.70
CA SER A 42 0.31 -8.21 4.79
C SER A 42 0.18 -8.72 3.36
N VAL A 43 -0.44 -7.90 2.54
CA VAL A 43 -0.49 -8.11 1.08
C VAL A 43 0.62 -7.26 0.46
N VAL A 44 1.26 -7.77 -0.59
CA VAL A 44 2.31 -7.07 -1.33
C VAL A 44 2.04 -7.19 -2.83
N THR A 45 1.44 -6.15 -3.38
CA THR A 45 1.08 -6.07 -4.80
C THR A 45 1.43 -4.68 -5.38
N ALA A 46 2.58 -4.15 -4.95
CA ALA A 46 3.09 -2.85 -5.38
C ALA A 46 2.07 -1.72 -5.18
N CYS A 47 1.77 -0.93 -6.21
CA CYS A 47 0.87 0.22 -6.15
C CYS A 47 -0.59 -0.13 -5.79
N THR A 48 -1.01 -1.39 -5.97
CA THR A 48 -2.36 -1.87 -5.64
C THR A 48 -2.47 -2.44 -4.23
N THR A 49 -1.39 -2.50 -3.46
CA THR A 49 -1.36 -3.12 -2.12
C THR A 49 -2.45 -2.59 -1.20
N GLY A 50 -2.60 -1.26 -1.08
CA GLY A 50 -3.62 -0.67 -0.21
C GLY A 50 -5.05 -1.05 -0.61
N LEU A 51 -5.34 -1.07 -1.92
CA LEU A 51 -6.64 -1.50 -2.44
C LEU A 51 -6.90 -2.98 -2.19
N HIS A 52 -5.90 -3.84 -2.40
CA HIS A 52 -6.00 -5.27 -2.09
C HIS A 52 -6.18 -5.53 -0.60
N CYS A 53 -5.49 -4.79 0.28
CA CYS A 53 -5.70 -4.90 1.73
C CYS A 53 -7.15 -4.59 2.12
N ILE A 54 -7.75 -3.55 1.53
CA ILE A 54 -9.15 -3.19 1.77
C ILE A 54 -10.11 -4.28 1.28
N GLY A 55 -9.88 -4.81 0.08
CA GLY A 55 -10.72 -5.87 -0.47
C GLY A 55 -10.62 -7.18 0.31
N GLU A 56 -9.41 -7.60 0.70
CA GLU A 56 -9.20 -8.79 1.53
C GLU A 56 -9.78 -8.61 2.93
N ALA A 57 -9.71 -7.41 3.52
CA ALA A 57 -10.37 -7.10 4.78
C ALA A 57 -11.89 -7.25 4.68
N GLY A 58 -12.49 -6.80 3.56
CA GLY A 58 -13.91 -7.05 3.28
C GLY A 58 -14.27 -8.54 3.26
N ARG A 59 -13.42 -9.37 2.63
CA ARG A 59 -13.62 -10.83 2.59
C ARG A 59 -13.50 -11.48 3.98
N LEU A 60 -12.52 -11.05 4.80
CA LEU A 60 -12.39 -11.56 6.17
C LEU A 60 -13.65 -11.29 7.00
N ILE A 61 -14.28 -10.13 6.80
CA ILE A 61 -15.55 -9.79 7.44
C ILE A 61 -16.69 -10.62 6.87
N GLU A 62 -16.79 -10.72 5.55
CA GLU A 62 -17.83 -11.50 4.86
C GLU A 62 -17.80 -12.99 5.25
N TYR A 63 -16.59 -13.55 5.44
CA TYR A 63 -16.41 -14.95 5.86
C TYR A 63 -16.58 -15.16 7.36
N GLY A 64 -16.71 -14.10 8.16
CA GLY A 64 -16.88 -14.18 9.62
C GLY A 64 -15.57 -14.41 10.39
N ASP A 65 -14.43 -14.17 9.77
CA ASP A 65 -13.11 -14.27 10.43
C ASP A 65 -12.85 -13.10 11.37
N ALA A 66 -13.51 -11.95 11.15
CA ALA A 66 -13.45 -10.76 11.98
C ALA A 66 -14.70 -9.89 11.78
N ASP A 67 -15.13 -9.19 12.85
CA ASP A 67 -16.21 -8.19 12.77
C ASP A 67 -15.69 -6.80 12.37
N VAL A 68 -14.43 -6.49 12.72
CA VAL A 68 -13.79 -5.20 12.46
C VAL A 68 -12.37 -5.43 11.98
N VAL A 69 -11.98 -4.79 10.89
CA VAL A 69 -10.63 -4.87 10.33
C VAL A 69 -10.10 -3.48 10.02
N VAL A 70 -8.87 -3.21 10.44
CA VAL A 70 -8.11 -2.01 10.05
C VAL A 70 -7.29 -2.37 8.81
N ALA A 71 -7.51 -1.71 7.70
CA ALA A 71 -6.87 -2.02 6.43
C ALA A 71 -6.44 -0.77 5.65
N GLY A 72 -5.39 -0.88 4.88
CA GLY A 72 -4.89 0.23 4.09
C GLY A 72 -3.51 -0.02 3.51
N GLY A 73 -2.81 1.06 3.20
CA GLY A 73 -1.45 1.02 2.67
C GLY A 73 -0.61 2.18 3.17
N THR A 74 0.68 1.99 3.18
CA THR A 74 1.67 3.00 3.57
C THR A 74 2.91 2.89 2.70
N GLU A 75 3.59 4.01 2.51
CA GLU A 75 4.84 4.09 1.76
C GLU A 75 5.79 5.10 2.40
N ALA A 76 7.04 4.72 2.57
CA ALA A 76 8.13 5.56 3.06
C ALA A 76 9.42 5.26 2.27
N THR A 77 9.38 5.50 0.95
CA THR A 77 10.42 5.07 0.00
C THR A 77 11.37 6.19 -0.44
N VAL A 78 11.17 7.43 0.02
CA VAL A 78 12.04 8.56 -0.36
C VAL A 78 13.39 8.41 0.36
N SER A 79 14.24 7.61 -0.24
CA SER A 79 15.59 7.28 0.22
C SER A 79 16.55 7.28 -0.97
N PRO A 80 17.88 7.38 -0.74
CA PRO A 80 18.85 7.27 -1.84
C PRO A 80 18.68 6.02 -2.68
N LEU A 81 18.31 4.89 -2.06
CA LEU A 81 18.07 3.62 -2.77
C LEU A 81 16.77 3.68 -3.58
N GLY A 82 15.67 4.15 -2.99
CA GLY A 82 14.38 4.28 -3.68
C GLY A 82 14.45 5.23 -4.86
N VAL A 83 14.98 6.45 -4.63
CA VAL A 83 15.16 7.44 -5.70
C VAL A 83 16.12 6.92 -6.77
N GLY A 84 17.25 6.33 -6.37
CA GLY A 84 18.25 5.79 -7.29
C GLY A 84 17.70 4.67 -8.17
N GLY A 85 16.89 3.76 -7.60
CA GLY A 85 16.26 2.68 -8.34
C GLY A 85 15.29 3.18 -9.41
N PHE A 86 14.35 4.06 -9.05
CA PHE A 86 13.40 4.63 -9.99
C PHE A 86 14.08 5.54 -11.02
N ALA A 87 15.13 6.28 -10.64
CA ALA A 87 15.93 7.09 -11.56
C ALA A 87 16.66 6.21 -12.60
N ALA A 88 17.26 5.09 -12.16
CA ALA A 88 17.92 4.13 -13.06
C ALA A 88 16.94 3.52 -14.08
N MET A 89 15.69 3.32 -13.70
CA MET A 89 14.61 2.89 -14.59
C MET A 89 14.14 4.00 -15.53
N ARG A 90 14.62 5.23 -15.39
CA ARG A 90 14.10 6.43 -16.10
C ARG A 90 12.60 6.64 -15.90
N ALA A 91 12.10 6.30 -14.71
CA ALA A 91 10.68 6.37 -14.37
C ALA A 91 10.29 7.68 -13.66
N LEU A 92 11.27 8.47 -13.20
CA LEU A 92 11.01 9.74 -12.51
C LEU A 92 10.85 10.90 -13.47
N SER A 93 10.00 11.86 -13.11
CA SER A 93 9.95 13.18 -13.74
C SER A 93 11.30 13.88 -13.60
N THR A 94 11.72 14.57 -14.65
CA THR A 94 12.93 15.39 -14.66
C THR A 94 12.63 16.89 -14.59
N ARG A 95 11.38 17.27 -14.31
CA ARG A 95 10.91 18.66 -14.22
C ARG A 95 11.38 19.36 -12.93
N ASN A 96 12.69 19.52 -12.78
CA ASN A 96 13.30 20.14 -11.60
C ASN A 96 13.25 21.68 -11.63
N ASP A 97 12.95 22.26 -12.78
CA ASP A 97 12.73 23.69 -12.98
C ASP A 97 11.35 24.16 -12.49
N ASP A 98 10.38 23.23 -12.42
CA ASP A 98 9.02 23.49 -11.92
C ASP A 98 8.51 22.31 -11.06
N PRO A 99 9.12 22.06 -9.89
CA PRO A 99 8.84 20.87 -9.08
C PRO A 99 7.42 20.81 -8.54
N LYS A 100 6.75 21.95 -8.34
CA LYS A 100 5.37 22.01 -7.84
C LYS A 100 4.35 21.47 -8.85
N ASN A 101 4.68 21.52 -10.13
CA ASN A 101 3.84 21.04 -11.23
C ASN A 101 4.39 19.78 -11.89
N ALA A 102 5.39 19.11 -11.28
CA ALA A 102 5.99 17.90 -11.82
C ALA A 102 5.02 16.69 -11.71
N SER A 103 4.32 16.53 -10.59
CA SER A 103 3.27 15.52 -10.44
C SER A 103 2.00 15.97 -11.15
N ARG A 104 1.68 15.32 -12.29
CA ARG A 104 0.58 15.71 -13.17
C ARG A 104 -0.10 14.50 -13.80
N PRO A 105 -0.80 13.67 -12.99
CA PRO A 105 -1.50 12.48 -13.46
C PRO A 105 -2.52 12.84 -14.56
N TRP A 106 -2.64 11.97 -15.57
CA TRP A 106 -3.48 12.13 -16.76
C TRP A 106 -3.16 13.31 -17.68
N ASP A 107 -2.23 14.16 -17.32
CA ASP A 107 -1.77 15.24 -18.20
C ASP A 107 -1.01 14.64 -19.40
N LYS A 108 -1.20 15.20 -20.60
CA LYS A 108 -0.53 14.73 -21.81
C LYS A 108 0.99 14.95 -21.77
N ASP A 109 1.44 15.96 -21.03
CA ASP A 109 2.85 16.36 -20.93
C ASP A 109 3.52 15.81 -19.66
N ARG A 110 2.90 14.81 -18.99
CA ARG A 110 3.54 14.11 -17.86
C ARG A 110 4.78 13.37 -18.33
N ASP A 111 5.83 13.39 -17.53
CA ASP A 111 7.14 12.85 -17.87
C ASP A 111 7.68 11.81 -16.88
N GLY A 112 6.88 11.40 -15.89
CA GLY A 112 7.29 10.38 -14.93
C GLY A 112 6.71 10.56 -13.55
N PHE A 113 7.16 9.72 -12.61
CA PHE A 113 6.74 9.76 -11.21
C PHE A 113 7.39 10.91 -10.45
N VAL A 114 6.69 11.38 -9.43
CA VAL A 114 7.26 12.11 -8.29
C VAL A 114 7.08 11.23 -7.08
N LEU A 115 8.17 10.78 -6.46
CA LEU A 115 8.10 9.92 -5.28
C LEU A 115 7.44 10.66 -4.12
N GLY A 116 6.45 10.01 -3.50
CA GLY A 116 5.75 10.50 -2.33
C GLY A 116 5.84 9.49 -1.18
N GLU A 117 5.51 9.96 0.00
CA GLU A 117 5.36 9.15 1.21
C GLU A 117 4.02 9.45 1.84
N GLY A 118 3.47 8.48 2.55
CA GLY A 118 2.21 8.66 3.25
C GLY A 118 1.59 7.35 3.70
N ALA A 119 0.46 7.45 4.37
CA ALA A 119 -0.36 6.33 4.78
C ALA A 119 -1.84 6.67 4.61
N GLY A 120 -2.62 5.70 4.17
CA GLY A 120 -4.08 5.76 4.12
C GLY A 120 -4.65 4.50 4.74
N VAL A 121 -5.49 4.65 5.75
CA VAL A 121 -6.05 3.53 6.52
C VAL A 121 -7.55 3.72 6.69
N MET A 122 -8.30 2.63 6.54
CA MET A 122 -9.73 2.54 6.77
C MET A 122 -10.03 1.55 7.89
N VAL A 123 -11.10 1.79 8.61
CA VAL A 123 -11.72 0.80 9.49
C VAL A 123 -12.93 0.25 8.76
N LEU A 124 -12.88 -1.02 8.43
CA LEU A 124 -14.01 -1.78 7.89
C LEU A 124 -14.70 -2.52 9.04
N GLU A 125 -16.00 -2.55 9.01
CA GLU A 125 -16.81 -3.16 10.07
C GLU A 125 -18.03 -3.84 9.46
N GLU A 126 -18.42 -4.99 10.01
CA GLU A 126 -19.64 -5.67 9.63
C GLU A 126 -20.83 -4.72 9.84
N TYR A 127 -21.74 -4.70 8.88
CA TYR A 127 -22.79 -3.68 8.81
C TYR A 127 -23.74 -3.68 10.02
N GLU A 128 -24.25 -4.83 10.42
CA GLU A 128 -25.16 -4.92 11.58
C GLU A 128 -24.43 -4.69 12.91
N HIS A 129 -23.15 -5.10 13.02
CA HIS A 129 -22.31 -4.77 14.13
C HIS A 129 -22.14 -3.25 14.30
N ALA A 130 -21.84 -2.54 13.21
CA ALA A 130 -21.73 -1.09 13.18
C ALA A 130 -23.04 -0.40 13.59
N LYS A 131 -24.17 -0.85 13.06
CA LYS A 131 -25.50 -0.34 13.41
C LYS A 131 -25.86 -0.57 14.87
N ALA A 132 -25.59 -1.77 15.39
CA ALA A 132 -25.93 -2.12 16.78
C ALA A 132 -25.26 -1.21 17.82
N ARG A 133 -24.05 -0.71 17.54
CA ARG A 133 -23.34 0.24 18.39
C ARG A 133 -23.57 1.72 18.06
N GLY A 134 -24.41 2.01 17.06
CA GLY A 134 -24.70 3.37 16.62
C GLY A 134 -23.53 4.07 15.91
N ALA A 135 -22.68 3.31 15.24
CA ALA A 135 -21.53 3.86 14.51
C ALA A 135 -21.98 4.77 13.36
N LYS A 136 -21.19 5.81 13.10
CA LYS A 136 -21.35 6.59 11.88
C LYS A 136 -20.80 5.81 10.70
N ILE A 137 -21.68 5.37 9.80
CA ILE A 137 -21.31 4.69 8.55
C ILE A 137 -21.11 5.76 7.48
N TYR A 138 -19.95 5.77 6.83
CA TYR A 138 -19.61 6.73 5.76
C TYR A 138 -19.97 6.18 4.39
N ALA A 139 -19.78 4.89 4.17
CA ALA A 139 -20.05 4.18 2.92
C ALA A 139 -20.12 2.67 3.19
N GLU A 140 -20.60 1.93 2.22
CA GLU A 140 -20.56 0.47 2.19
C GLU A 140 -19.59 -0.01 1.12
N LEU A 141 -18.74 -0.98 1.44
CA LEU A 141 -17.93 -1.71 0.47
C LEU A 141 -18.79 -2.81 -0.15
N ILE A 142 -19.26 -2.59 -1.39
CA ILE A 142 -20.23 -3.47 -2.04
C ILE A 142 -19.63 -4.42 -3.07
N GLY A 143 -18.32 -4.34 -3.33
CA GLY A 143 -17.65 -5.21 -4.28
C GLY A 143 -16.15 -5.00 -4.33
N PHE A 144 -15.46 -6.01 -4.81
CA PHE A 144 -14.02 -6.02 -4.98
C PHE A 144 -13.61 -7.00 -6.07
N GLY A 145 -12.92 -6.52 -7.09
CA GLY A 145 -12.42 -7.33 -8.19
C GLY A 145 -10.90 -7.31 -8.31
N MET A 146 -10.32 -8.43 -8.68
CA MET A 146 -8.88 -8.57 -8.93
C MET A 146 -8.62 -9.28 -10.24
N SER A 147 -7.54 -8.91 -10.92
CA SER A 147 -7.04 -9.61 -12.09
C SER A 147 -5.54 -9.39 -12.26
N ALA A 148 -4.91 -10.15 -13.14
CA ALA A 148 -3.53 -9.95 -13.55
C ALA A 148 -3.47 -9.78 -15.09
N ASP A 149 -2.60 -8.90 -15.55
CA ASP A 149 -2.38 -8.68 -17.00
C ASP A 149 -1.67 -9.85 -17.69
N ALA A 150 -0.70 -10.45 -17.02
CA ALA A 150 0.17 -11.52 -17.54
C ALA A 150 0.89 -11.16 -18.87
N GLY A 151 1.00 -9.88 -19.18
CA GLY A 151 1.57 -9.41 -20.44
C GLY A 151 3.00 -8.85 -20.30
N HIS A 152 3.18 -7.84 -19.49
CA HIS A 152 4.46 -7.14 -19.34
C HIS A 152 4.66 -6.69 -17.90
N MET A 153 5.92 -6.56 -17.47
CA MET A 153 6.26 -6.21 -16.07
C MET A 153 5.73 -4.83 -15.67
N THR A 154 5.75 -3.85 -16.56
CA THR A 154 5.44 -2.44 -16.25
C THR A 154 4.46 -1.78 -17.21
N ALA A 155 4.16 -2.39 -18.36
CA ALA A 155 3.23 -1.85 -19.35
C ALA A 155 1.85 -2.50 -19.18
N PRO A 156 0.83 -1.78 -18.67
CA PRO A 156 -0.49 -2.33 -18.47
C PRO A 156 -1.21 -2.55 -19.79
N SER A 157 -2.03 -3.59 -19.87
CA SER A 157 -2.99 -3.81 -20.95
C SER A 157 -4.35 -3.19 -20.62
N MET A 158 -5.23 -3.13 -21.59
CA MET A 158 -6.64 -2.74 -21.34
C MET A 158 -7.47 -3.89 -20.75
N ASP A 159 -7.07 -5.13 -20.98
CA ASP A 159 -7.84 -6.32 -20.59
C ASP A 159 -7.80 -6.58 -19.08
N GLY A 160 -6.63 -6.48 -18.44
CA GLY A 160 -6.48 -6.70 -17.02
C GLY A 160 -7.35 -5.79 -16.16
N PRO A 161 -7.21 -4.45 -16.26
CA PRO A 161 -8.06 -3.51 -15.53
C PRO A 161 -9.55 -3.68 -15.82
N ARG A 162 -9.92 -3.98 -17.06
CA ARG A 162 -11.32 -4.24 -17.44
C ARG A 162 -11.88 -5.45 -16.69
N ARG A 163 -11.13 -6.55 -16.62
CA ARG A 163 -11.56 -7.75 -15.89
C ARG A 163 -11.74 -7.48 -14.39
N ALA A 164 -10.82 -6.74 -13.79
CA ALA A 164 -10.93 -6.36 -12.37
C ALA A 164 -12.16 -5.48 -12.08
N MET A 165 -12.59 -4.65 -13.04
CA MET A 165 -13.77 -3.79 -12.90
C MET A 165 -15.11 -4.52 -13.14
N ILE A 166 -15.08 -5.68 -13.78
CA ILE A 166 -16.31 -6.46 -14.11
C ILE A 166 -16.55 -7.56 -13.07
N GLY A 167 -15.49 -8.10 -12.47
CA GLY A 167 -15.55 -9.14 -11.43
C GLY A 167 -15.85 -8.55 -10.10
#